data_7e688d56562041de469b1f4c3999030c
#
_entry.id   7e688d56562041de469b1f4c3999030c
#
_cell.length_a   1.000
_cell.length_b   1.000
_cell.length_c   1.000
_cell.angle_alpha   90.00
_cell.angle_beta   90.00
_cell.angle_gamma   90.00
#
_symmetry.space_group_name_H-M   'P 1'
#
loop_
_entity.id
_entity.type
_entity.pdbx_description
1 polymer ?
#
loop_
_entity_poly.entity_id
_entity_poly.type
_entity_poly.pdbx_seq_one_letter_code
_entity_poly.pdbx_strand_id
1 'polypeptide(L)'
;MKTIRYAFVRSLPIMAGYIVLGLGFGVLLQSKGYGAGWALVMSGLIYAGSMQYVAIDLLAGGASLISAAIMTLMVNARHLFYGISMLERYKDTGAAKPYLIFALTDETYSVVCSGGVPEGVDRKKYYFWVSLLNQLYWIAGGVAGALLGSVLPFDTTGIDFSMTALFLVAMTEQWKASRDHTPALVGLGVSLVCLLIFGSSDFLIPSMVGITAALTVLRGFMQKKEADHAV
;
A
#
# COMPACT_ATOMS: atom_id res chain seq x y z
N MET A 1 -23.43 -11.59 -13.28
CA MET A 1 -22.23 -12.15 -13.96
C MET A 1 -21.35 -11.10 -14.63
N LYS A 2 -21.86 -10.09 -15.33
CA LYS A 2 -21.03 -9.07 -16.01
C LYS A 2 -20.09 -8.30 -15.06
N THR A 3 -20.59 -7.88 -13.88
CA THR A 3 -19.81 -7.05 -12.92
C THR A 3 -18.62 -7.78 -12.32
N ILE A 4 -18.78 -9.04 -11.89
CA ILE A 4 -17.67 -9.83 -11.33
C ILE A 4 -16.59 -10.12 -12.39
N ARG A 5 -17.00 -10.47 -13.62
CA ARG A 5 -16.06 -10.70 -14.72
C ARG A 5 -15.26 -9.44 -15.03
N TYR A 6 -15.91 -8.28 -15.04
CA TYR A 6 -15.25 -7.00 -15.26
C TYR A 6 -14.26 -6.69 -14.11
N ALA A 7 -14.68 -6.86 -12.86
CA ALA A 7 -13.81 -6.69 -11.70
C ALA A 7 -12.57 -7.61 -11.76
N PHE A 8 -12.78 -8.89 -12.09
CA PHE A 8 -11.69 -9.86 -12.22
C PHE A 8 -10.68 -9.45 -13.30
N VAL A 9 -11.13 -9.08 -14.51
CA VAL A 9 -10.22 -8.65 -15.59
C VAL A 9 -9.42 -7.40 -15.19
N ARG A 10 -10.08 -6.46 -14.50
CA ARG A 10 -9.41 -5.22 -14.03
C ARG A 10 -8.42 -5.46 -12.89
N SER A 11 -8.60 -6.51 -12.09
CA SER A 11 -7.70 -6.87 -11.00
C SER A 11 -6.57 -7.84 -11.40
N LEU A 12 -6.55 -8.38 -12.62
CA LEU A 12 -5.52 -9.31 -13.08
C LEU A 12 -4.08 -8.78 -12.94
N PRO A 13 -3.77 -7.52 -13.30
CA PRO A 13 -2.42 -6.99 -13.11
C PRO A 13 -2.00 -6.97 -11.63
N ILE A 14 -2.95 -6.63 -10.73
CA ILE A 14 -2.73 -6.64 -9.28
C ILE A 14 -2.53 -8.07 -8.77
N MET A 15 -3.29 -9.04 -9.28
CA MET A 15 -3.16 -10.45 -8.93
C MET A 15 -1.70 -10.93 -9.11
N ALA A 16 -1.08 -10.63 -10.24
CA ALA A 16 0.30 -11.04 -10.50
C ALA A 16 1.26 -10.45 -9.46
N GLY A 17 1.18 -9.14 -9.18
CA GLY A 17 1.99 -8.48 -8.18
C GLY A 17 1.74 -9.00 -6.76
N TYR A 18 0.47 -9.14 -6.38
CA TYR A 18 0.10 -9.61 -5.03
C TYR A 18 0.47 -11.05 -4.74
N ILE A 19 0.39 -11.94 -5.73
CA ILE A 19 0.86 -13.31 -5.54
C ILE A 19 2.38 -13.31 -5.32
N VAL A 20 3.15 -12.61 -6.14
CA VAL A 20 4.63 -12.58 -6.01
C VAL A 20 5.07 -11.95 -4.69
N LEU A 21 4.54 -10.76 -4.37
CA LEU A 21 4.87 -10.07 -3.12
C LEU A 21 4.35 -10.84 -1.89
N GLY A 22 3.15 -11.41 -1.99
CA GLY A 22 2.60 -12.25 -0.93
C GLY A 22 3.45 -13.50 -0.68
N LEU A 23 3.94 -14.17 -1.74
CA LEU A 23 4.90 -15.29 -1.60
C LEU A 23 6.14 -14.84 -0.83
N GLY A 24 6.75 -13.70 -1.19
CA GLY A 24 7.89 -13.13 -0.48
C GLY A 24 7.59 -12.87 0.99
N PHE A 25 6.45 -12.23 1.29
CA PHE A 25 5.99 -12.01 2.66
C PHE A 25 5.86 -13.32 3.45
N GLY A 26 5.21 -14.33 2.86
CA GLY A 26 4.98 -15.61 3.52
C GLY A 26 6.28 -16.37 3.81
N VAL A 27 7.21 -16.42 2.85
CA VAL A 27 8.54 -17.03 3.03
C VAL A 27 9.31 -16.33 4.14
N LEU A 28 9.35 -14.99 4.13
CA LEU A 28 10.03 -14.21 5.15
C LEU A 28 9.40 -14.40 6.53
N LEU A 29 8.08 -14.40 6.63
CA LEU A 29 7.35 -14.67 7.87
C LEU A 29 7.68 -16.04 8.43
N GLN A 30 7.70 -17.06 7.57
CA GLN A 30 8.07 -18.44 7.93
C GLN A 30 9.53 -18.53 8.41
N SER A 31 10.47 -17.82 7.79
CA SER A 31 11.89 -17.82 8.20
C SER A 31 12.11 -17.27 9.61
N LYS A 32 11.19 -16.45 10.12
CA LYS A 32 11.17 -15.93 11.50
C LYS A 32 10.39 -16.83 12.46
N GLY A 33 9.92 -18.00 12.02
CA GLY A 33 9.21 -18.98 12.84
C GLY A 33 7.68 -18.79 12.90
N TYR A 34 7.13 -17.86 12.12
CA TYR A 34 5.69 -17.63 12.04
C TYR A 34 5.10 -18.39 10.85
N GLY A 35 4.28 -19.41 11.10
CA GLY A 35 3.74 -20.30 10.06
C GLY A 35 2.59 -19.72 9.25
N ALA A 36 2.04 -20.55 8.34
CA ALA A 36 0.96 -20.19 7.43
C ALA A 36 -0.32 -19.66 8.13
N GLY A 37 -0.60 -20.11 9.36
CA GLY A 37 -1.69 -19.57 10.18
C GLY A 37 -1.51 -18.07 10.48
N TRP A 38 -0.30 -17.63 10.80
CA TRP A 38 0.02 -16.22 10.97
C TRP A 38 -0.09 -15.44 9.67
N ALA A 39 0.39 -16.02 8.55
CA ALA A 39 0.23 -15.40 7.23
C ALA A 39 -1.25 -15.15 6.90
N LEU A 40 -2.13 -16.14 7.17
CA LEU A 40 -3.57 -16.01 6.96
C LEU A 40 -4.19 -14.91 7.83
N VAL A 41 -3.88 -14.90 9.14
CA VAL A 41 -4.45 -13.94 10.09
C VAL A 41 -3.98 -12.52 9.76
N MET A 42 -2.69 -12.32 9.53
CA MET A 42 -2.15 -11.00 9.19
C MET A 42 -2.71 -10.49 7.85
N SER A 43 -2.75 -11.32 6.82
CA SER A 43 -3.30 -10.93 5.51
C SER A 43 -4.81 -10.71 5.54
N GLY A 44 -5.53 -11.41 6.40
CA GLY A 44 -6.98 -11.24 6.56
C GLY A 44 -7.39 -10.03 7.40
N LEU A 45 -6.66 -9.76 8.51
CA LEU A 45 -7.06 -8.74 9.50
C LEU A 45 -6.26 -7.44 9.42
N ILE A 46 -4.99 -7.48 9.00
CA ILE A 46 -4.17 -6.27 8.82
C ILE A 46 -4.30 -5.76 7.39
N TYR A 47 -4.13 -6.62 6.43
CA TYR A 47 -4.25 -6.36 4.99
C TYR A 47 -3.59 -5.03 4.55
N ALA A 48 -2.37 -4.81 5.00
CA ALA A 48 -1.54 -3.65 4.65
C ALA A 48 -0.13 -4.16 4.33
N GLY A 49 0.12 -4.50 3.07
CA GLY A 49 1.32 -5.22 2.63
C GLY A 49 2.62 -4.69 3.20
N SER A 50 2.91 -3.40 3.03
CA SER A 50 4.12 -2.77 3.60
C SER A 50 4.17 -2.86 5.11
N MET A 51 3.04 -2.65 5.81
CA MET A 51 3.01 -2.78 7.26
C MET A 51 3.20 -4.23 7.71
N GLN A 52 2.72 -5.21 6.94
CA GLN A 52 2.92 -6.62 7.26
C GLN A 52 4.39 -7.03 7.17
N TYR A 53 5.15 -6.53 6.21
CA TYR A 53 6.60 -6.73 6.14
C TYR A 53 7.30 -6.11 7.35
N VAL A 54 6.99 -4.85 7.69
CA VAL A 54 7.53 -4.19 8.90
C VAL A 54 7.12 -4.93 10.17
N ALA A 55 5.90 -5.46 10.22
CA ALA A 55 5.41 -6.22 11.38
C ALA A 55 6.20 -7.51 11.64
N ILE A 56 6.77 -8.13 10.61
CA ILE A 56 7.66 -9.29 10.81
C ILE A 56 8.84 -8.91 11.70
N ASP A 57 9.51 -7.80 11.41
CA ASP A 57 10.67 -7.35 12.18
C ASP A 57 10.26 -6.87 13.59
N LEU A 58 9.12 -6.20 13.72
CA LEU A 58 8.59 -5.79 15.02
C LEU A 58 8.26 -6.99 15.92
N LEU A 59 7.66 -8.04 15.34
CA LEU A 59 7.33 -9.27 16.06
C LEU A 59 8.59 -10.06 16.42
N ALA A 60 9.50 -10.24 15.47
CA ALA A 60 10.75 -10.99 15.68
C ALA A 60 11.70 -10.26 16.64
N GLY A 61 11.71 -8.92 16.63
CA GLY A 61 12.51 -8.08 17.53
C GLY A 61 11.89 -7.83 18.89
N GLY A 62 10.67 -8.31 19.16
CA GLY A 62 9.98 -8.07 20.44
C GLY A 62 9.69 -6.59 20.70
N ALA A 63 9.37 -5.83 19.67
CA ALA A 63 9.09 -4.40 19.77
C ALA A 63 7.94 -4.10 20.73
N SER A 64 8.02 -2.96 21.44
CA SER A 64 6.96 -2.52 22.32
C SER A 64 5.67 -2.22 21.55
N LEU A 65 4.51 -2.36 22.20
CA LEU A 65 3.21 -2.02 21.58
C LEU A 65 3.15 -0.55 21.16
N ILE A 66 3.82 0.34 21.89
CA ILE A 66 3.89 1.77 21.54
C ILE A 66 4.68 1.96 20.25
N SER A 67 5.87 1.34 20.14
CA SER A 67 6.65 1.38 18.89
C SER A 67 5.87 0.81 17.71
N ALA A 68 5.20 -0.33 17.89
CA ALA A 68 4.38 -0.93 16.87
C ALA A 68 3.22 -0.02 16.44
N ALA A 69 2.55 0.64 17.39
CA ALA A 69 1.47 1.59 17.08
C ALA A 69 1.97 2.81 16.31
N ILE A 70 3.08 3.41 16.74
CA ILE A 70 3.70 4.54 16.03
C ILE A 70 4.10 4.14 14.62
N MET A 71 4.81 3.03 14.47
CA MET A 71 5.24 2.54 13.16
C MET A 71 4.04 2.24 12.24
N THR A 72 2.98 1.62 12.78
CA THR A 72 1.75 1.34 12.04
C THR A 72 1.10 2.64 11.54
N LEU A 73 0.98 3.65 12.40
CA LEU A 73 0.42 4.94 12.01
C LEU A 73 1.23 5.59 10.90
N MET A 74 2.55 5.53 11.00
CA MET A 74 3.46 6.15 10.05
C MET A 74 3.44 5.49 8.68
N VAL A 75 3.62 4.17 8.63
CA VAL A 75 3.63 3.41 7.38
C VAL A 75 2.28 3.51 6.67
N ASN A 76 1.18 3.53 7.44
CA ASN A 76 -0.17 3.58 6.91
C ASN A 76 -0.75 5.00 6.78
N ALA A 77 -0.03 6.05 7.13
CA ALA A 77 -0.52 7.45 7.04
C ALA A 77 -1.06 7.82 5.65
N ARG A 78 -0.51 7.25 4.58
CA ARG A 78 -0.99 7.41 3.20
C ARG A 78 -2.45 6.99 3.01
N HIS A 79 -2.94 6.00 3.76
CA HIS A 79 -4.33 5.55 3.67
C HIS A 79 -5.34 6.62 4.10
N LEU A 80 -4.93 7.60 4.94
CA LEU A 80 -5.77 8.75 5.28
C LEU A 80 -6.10 9.58 4.04
N PHE A 81 -5.12 9.81 3.18
CA PHE A 81 -5.31 10.59 1.95
C PHE A 81 -6.16 9.83 0.92
N TYR A 82 -5.94 8.52 0.78
CA TYR A 82 -6.81 7.69 -0.07
C TYR A 82 -8.24 7.66 0.45
N GLY A 83 -8.40 7.51 1.77
CA GLY A 83 -9.71 7.53 2.43
C GLY A 83 -10.49 8.81 2.13
N ILE A 84 -9.85 9.98 2.26
CA ILE A 84 -10.47 11.28 1.98
C ILE A 84 -10.93 11.35 0.51
N SER A 85 -10.09 10.96 -0.44
CA SER A 85 -10.43 11.02 -1.87
C SER A 85 -11.52 10.02 -2.28
N MET A 86 -11.74 8.96 -1.48
CA MET A 86 -12.75 7.93 -1.73
C MET A 86 -14.09 8.19 -1.05
N LEU A 87 -14.21 9.23 -0.20
CA LEU A 87 -15.43 9.53 0.56
C LEU A 87 -16.66 9.64 -0.33
N GLU A 88 -16.58 10.41 -1.41
CA GLU A 88 -17.68 10.58 -2.37
C GLU A 88 -17.96 9.30 -3.18
N ARG A 89 -16.91 8.55 -3.54
CA ARG A 89 -17.06 7.32 -4.32
C ARG A 89 -17.74 6.20 -3.53
N TYR A 90 -17.48 6.14 -2.22
CA TYR A 90 -18.03 5.12 -1.32
C TYR A 90 -19.29 5.57 -0.57
N LYS A 91 -19.77 6.81 -0.82
CA LYS A 91 -20.94 7.37 -0.13
C LYS A 91 -22.17 6.45 -0.17
N ASP A 92 -22.47 5.89 -1.35
CA ASP A 92 -23.68 5.11 -1.59
C ASP A 92 -23.46 3.59 -1.56
N THR A 93 -22.35 3.10 -1.02
CA THR A 93 -22.05 1.66 -1.02
C THR A 93 -22.75 0.87 0.09
N GLY A 94 -23.49 1.55 0.98
CA GLY A 94 -24.31 0.92 2.02
C GLY A 94 -23.48 0.11 3.01
N ALA A 95 -23.96 -1.10 3.35
CA ALA A 95 -23.31 -1.99 4.31
C ALA A 95 -21.90 -2.47 3.90
N ALA A 96 -21.54 -2.38 2.62
CA ALA A 96 -20.19 -2.73 2.17
C ALA A 96 -19.16 -1.65 2.52
N LYS A 97 -19.55 -0.43 2.87
CA LYS A 97 -18.65 0.71 3.11
C LYS A 97 -17.55 0.44 4.12
N PRO A 98 -17.80 -0.13 5.32
CA PRO A 98 -16.72 -0.42 6.28
C PRO A 98 -15.67 -1.36 5.71
N TYR A 99 -16.10 -2.40 5.00
CA TYR A 99 -15.18 -3.32 4.34
C TYR A 99 -14.37 -2.64 3.24
N LEU A 100 -14.99 -1.81 2.41
CA LEU A 100 -14.30 -1.10 1.34
C LEU A 100 -13.27 -0.11 1.86
N ILE A 101 -13.50 0.51 3.01
CA ILE A 101 -12.54 1.39 3.68
C ILE A 101 -11.36 0.55 4.21
N PHE A 102 -11.64 -0.56 4.88
CA PHE A 102 -10.63 -1.48 5.39
C PHE A 102 -9.76 -2.06 4.26
N ALA A 103 -10.37 -2.49 3.16
CA ALA A 103 -9.71 -3.14 2.04
C ALA A 103 -9.12 -2.17 1.00
N LEU A 104 -9.00 -0.89 1.34
CA LEU A 104 -8.46 0.14 0.44
C LEU A 104 -6.93 0.15 0.51
N THR A 105 -6.29 -0.49 -0.45
CA THR A 105 -4.84 -0.46 -0.69
C THR A 105 -4.49 0.49 -1.84
N ASP A 106 -3.20 0.76 -2.04
CA ASP A 106 -2.70 1.61 -3.13
C ASP A 106 -3.18 1.09 -4.50
N GLU A 107 -3.09 -0.22 -4.69
CA GLU A 107 -3.45 -0.89 -5.95
C GLU A 107 -4.97 -0.91 -6.14
N THR A 108 -5.73 -1.18 -5.08
CA THR A 108 -7.20 -1.10 -5.12
C THR A 108 -7.63 0.32 -5.45
N TYR A 109 -7.01 1.32 -4.81
CA TYR A 109 -7.24 2.73 -5.09
C TYR A 109 -6.99 3.06 -6.56
N SER A 110 -5.84 2.63 -7.10
CA SER A 110 -5.46 2.91 -8.49
C SER A 110 -6.49 2.37 -9.48
N VAL A 111 -6.99 1.15 -9.30
CA VAL A 111 -7.98 0.52 -10.18
C VAL A 111 -9.37 1.16 -10.04
N VAL A 112 -9.77 1.51 -8.83
CA VAL A 112 -11.08 2.12 -8.57
C VAL A 112 -11.12 3.58 -9.03
N CYS A 113 -9.98 4.29 -8.98
CA CYS A 113 -9.86 5.68 -9.43
C CYS A 113 -9.62 5.81 -10.94
N SER A 114 -8.92 4.86 -11.57
CA SER A 114 -8.60 4.89 -12.99
C SER A 114 -9.80 4.52 -13.86
N GLY A 115 -10.48 5.54 -14.35
CA GLY A 115 -11.56 5.40 -15.32
C GLY A 115 -12.96 5.26 -14.74
N GLY A 116 -13.95 5.51 -15.58
CA GLY A 116 -15.36 5.31 -15.26
C GLY A 116 -15.73 3.82 -15.25
N VAL A 117 -16.76 3.48 -14.49
CA VAL A 117 -17.37 2.15 -14.55
C VAL A 117 -18.29 2.12 -15.79
N PRO A 118 -18.13 1.16 -16.72
CA PRO A 118 -18.91 1.10 -17.93
C PRO A 118 -20.43 0.97 -17.67
N GLU A 119 -21.24 1.40 -18.61
CA GLU A 119 -22.70 1.19 -18.56
C GLU A 119 -23.01 -0.30 -18.45
N GLY A 120 -23.98 -0.62 -17.58
CA GLY A 120 -24.39 -2.00 -17.31
C GLY A 120 -23.55 -2.76 -16.28
N VAL A 121 -22.52 -2.13 -15.70
CA VAL A 121 -21.76 -2.64 -14.54
C VAL A 121 -22.24 -1.93 -13.27
N ASP A 122 -22.69 -2.71 -12.28
CA ASP A 122 -23.07 -2.18 -10.97
C ASP A 122 -21.83 -1.68 -10.23
N ARG A 123 -21.74 -0.37 -10.01
CA ARG A 123 -20.59 0.32 -9.41
C ARG A 123 -20.29 -0.16 -7.99
N LYS A 124 -21.30 -0.38 -7.16
CA LYS A 124 -21.16 -0.84 -5.77
C LYS A 124 -20.58 -2.25 -5.73
N LYS A 125 -21.14 -3.15 -6.54
CA LYS A 125 -20.65 -4.53 -6.67
C LYS A 125 -19.27 -4.58 -7.28
N TYR A 126 -18.95 -3.69 -8.21
CA TYR A 126 -17.61 -3.59 -8.80
C TYR A 126 -16.56 -3.28 -7.73
N TYR A 127 -16.78 -2.25 -6.92
CA TYR A 127 -15.86 -1.88 -5.84
C TYR A 127 -15.68 -3.04 -4.84
N PHE A 128 -16.77 -3.68 -4.45
CA PHE A 128 -16.71 -4.82 -3.54
C PHE A 128 -15.89 -5.99 -4.12
N TRP A 129 -16.16 -6.37 -5.37
CA TRP A 129 -15.46 -7.49 -5.99
C TRP A 129 -13.98 -7.20 -6.25
N VAL A 130 -13.60 -5.99 -6.67
CA VAL A 130 -12.19 -5.62 -6.82
C VAL A 130 -11.47 -5.73 -5.47
N SER A 131 -12.03 -5.14 -4.42
CA SER A 131 -11.44 -5.20 -3.07
C SER A 131 -11.30 -6.63 -2.56
N LEU A 132 -12.35 -7.45 -2.70
CA LEU A 132 -12.34 -8.84 -2.24
C LEU A 132 -11.35 -9.70 -3.03
N LEU A 133 -11.30 -9.58 -4.34
CA LEU A 133 -10.36 -10.33 -5.17
C LEU A 133 -8.91 -9.97 -4.83
N ASN A 134 -8.60 -8.69 -4.69
CA ASN A 134 -7.27 -8.23 -4.31
C ASN A 134 -6.86 -8.79 -2.94
N GLN A 135 -7.74 -8.74 -1.95
CA GLN A 135 -7.47 -9.32 -0.64
C GLN A 135 -7.23 -10.84 -0.71
N LEU A 136 -8.05 -11.56 -1.48
CA LEU A 136 -7.87 -13.00 -1.67
C LEU A 136 -6.55 -13.33 -2.37
N TYR A 137 -6.10 -12.54 -3.34
CA TYR A 137 -4.81 -12.74 -3.99
C TYR A 137 -3.66 -12.56 -3.01
N TRP A 138 -3.72 -11.53 -2.15
CA TRP A 138 -2.73 -11.30 -1.12
C TRP A 138 -2.69 -12.42 -0.08
N ILE A 139 -3.84 -12.85 0.42
CA ILE A 139 -3.95 -13.99 1.34
C ILE A 139 -3.37 -15.25 0.71
N ALA A 140 -3.77 -15.56 -0.53
CA ALA A 140 -3.31 -16.75 -1.23
C ALA A 140 -1.78 -16.74 -1.41
N GLY A 141 -1.21 -15.60 -1.82
CA GLY A 141 0.24 -15.43 -1.93
C GLY A 141 0.95 -15.62 -0.61
N GLY A 142 0.50 -14.96 0.47
CA GLY A 142 1.10 -15.04 1.79
C GLY A 142 1.05 -16.45 2.39
N VAL A 143 -0.10 -17.10 2.32
CA VAL A 143 -0.25 -18.47 2.81
C VAL A 143 0.60 -19.45 2.00
N ALA A 144 0.56 -19.35 0.66
CA ALA A 144 1.38 -20.20 -0.21
C ALA A 144 2.87 -19.99 0.05
N GLY A 145 3.32 -18.74 0.23
CA GLY A 145 4.70 -18.41 0.57
C GLY A 145 5.14 -19.03 1.90
N ALA A 146 4.32 -18.92 2.95
CA ALA A 146 4.63 -19.53 4.24
C ALA A 146 4.69 -21.07 4.17
N LEU A 147 3.78 -21.69 3.41
CA LEU A 147 3.81 -23.15 3.18
C LEU A 147 5.07 -23.56 2.40
N LEU A 148 5.40 -22.85 1.32
CA LEU A 148 6.62 -23.11 0.55
C LEU A 148 7.87 -22.94 1.41
N GLY A 149 7.94 -21.88 2.21
CA GLY A 149 9.04 -21.63 3.14
C GLY A 149 9.20 -22.69 4.23
N SER A 150 8.13 -23.42 4.56
CA SER A 150 8.20 -24.52 5.54
C SER A 150 8.76 -25.82 4.97
N VAL A 151 8.65 -26.00 3.65
CA VAL A 151 9.05 -27.26 2.97
C VAL A 151 10.43 -27.13 2.33
N LEU A 152 10.77 -25.95 1.83
CA LEU A 152 12.01 -25.71 1.09
C LEU A 152 12.92 -24.80 1.92
N PRO A 153 14.22 -25.15 2.08
CA PRO A 153 15.19 -24.26 2.69
C PRO A 153 15.50 -23.11 1.73
N PHE A 154 14.71 -22.04 1.81
CA PHE A 154 14.95 -20.84 1.04
C PHE A 154 16.05 -20.00 1.71
N ASP A 155 17.01 -19.55 0.91
CA ASP A 155 17.81 -18.40 1.28
C ASP A 155 16.95 -17.16 1.16
N THR A 156 16.64 -16.53 2.29
CA THR A 156 15.84 -15.30 2.35
C THR A 156 16.63 -14.06 1.99
N THR A 157 17.93 -14.19 1.71
CA THR A 157 18.79 -13.09 1.26
C THR A 157 18.19 -12.45 0.00
N GLY A 158 17.84 -11.17 0.10
CA GLY A 158 17.23 -10.43 -0.99
C GLY A 158 15.68 -10.42 -1.00
N ILE A 159 14.99 -11.28 -0.25
CA ILE A 159 13.52 -11.18 -0.11
C ILE A 159 13.16 -9.87 0.60
N ASP A 160 13.96 -9.43 1.56
CA ASP A 160 13.81 -8.14 2.24
C ASP A 160 13.83 -6.96 1.26
N PHE A 161 14.55 -7.10 0.13
CA PHE A 161 14.57 -6.10 -0.93
C PHE A 161 13.24 -5.97 -1.68
N SER A 162 12.35 -6.95 -1.59
CA SER A 162 11.05 -6.94 -2.30
C SER A 162 10.23 -5.70 -1.95
N MET A 163 10.25 -5.28 -0.69
CA MET A 163 9.54 -4.09 -0.23
C MET A 163 10.18 -2.80 -0.79
N THR A 164 11.50 -2.73 -0.78
CA THR A 164 12.23 -1.60 -1.40
C THR A 164 11.93 -1.53 -2.89
N ALA A 165 11.94 -2.66 -3.59
CA ALA A 165 11.59 -2.74 -5.00
C ALA A 165 10.16 -2.27 -5.27
N LEU A 166 9.18 -2.66 -4.43
CA LEU A 166 7.79 -2.20 -4.53
C LEU A 166 7.70 -0.67 -4.46
N PHE A 167 8.36 -0.07 -3.48
CA PHE A 167 8.35 1.40 -3.34
C PHE A 167 9.07 2.10 -4.48
N LEU A 168 10.17 1.54 -5.01
CA LEU A 168 10.86 2.08 -6.18
C LEU A 168 9.98 2.02 -7.43
N VAL A 169 9.24 0.93 -7.64
CA VAL A 169 8.28 0.81 -8.74
C VAL A 169 7.17 1.85 -8.58
N ALA A 170 6.55 1.94 -7.41
CA ALA A 170 5.49 2.91 -7.15
C ALA A 170 5.98 4.36 -7.37
N MET A 171 7.17 4.70 -6.89
CA MET A 171 7.80 6.01 -7.14
C MET A 171 8.03 6.25 -8.63
N THR A 172 8.52 5.26 -9.35
CA THR A 172 8.79 5.37 -10.80
C THR A 172 7.51 5.56 -11.59
N GLU A 173 6.44 4.84 -11.25
CA GLU A 173 5.13 4.99 -11.88
C GLU A 173 4.52 6.36 -11.62
N GLN A 174 4.58 6.85 -10.39
CA GLN A 174 4.11 8.18 -10.03
C GLN A 174 4.93 9.28 -10.73
N TRP A 175 6.25 9.09 -10.83
CA TRP A 175 7.12 10.01 -11.57
C TRP A 175 6.71 10.10 -13.04
N LYS A 176 6.47 8.96 -13.71
CA LYS A 176 6.04 8.93 -15.11
C LYS A 176 4.63 9.49 -15.32
N ALA A 177 3.74 9.32 -14.35
CA ALA A 177 2.35 9.77 -14.44
C ALA A 177 2.19 11.29 -14.18
N SER A 178 3.10 11.89 -13.43
CA SER A 178 3.04 13.31 -13.07
C SER A 178 3.86 14.18 -14.02
N ARG A 179 3.31 15.33 -14.39
CA ARG A 179 4.05 16.38 -15.11
C ARG A 179 4.84 17.30 -14.17
N ASP A 180 4.38 17.42 -12.92
CA ASP A 180 5.08 18.21 -11.89
C ASP A 180 5.78 17.27 -10.90
N HIS A 181 7.11 17.32 -10.90
CA HIS A 181 7.96 16.51 -10.03
C HIS A 181 8.32 17.22 -8.72
N THR A 182 7.85 18.46 -8.52
CA THR A 182 8.15 19.25 -7.32
C THR A 182 7.82 18.50 -6.02
N PRO A 183 6.63 17.83 -5.87
CA PRO A 183 6.33 17.09 -4.66
C PRO A 183 7.32 15.95 -4.38
N ALA A 184 7.73 15.23 -5.42
CA ALA A 184 8.68 14.12 -5.29
C ALA A 184 10.08 14.62 -4.89
N LEU A 185 10.54 15.72 -5.48
CA LEU A 185 11.83 16.33 -5.16
C LEU A 185 11.85 16.91 -3.74
N VAL A 186 10.76 17.56 -3.31
CA VAL A 186 10.60 18.05 -1.93
C VAL A 186 10.62 16.87 -0.96
N GLY A 187 9.88 15.79 -1.27
CA GLY A 187 9.87 14.57 -0.46
C GLY A 187 11.26 13.98 -0.30
N LEU A 188 11.97 13.81 -1.42
CA LEU A 188 13.34 13.30 -1.42
C LEU A 188 14.29 14.20 -0.62
N GLY A 189 14.28 15.51 -0.88
CA GLY A 189 15.16 16.48 -0.21
C GLY A 189 14.94 16.51 1.30
N VAL A 190 13.68 16.62 1.75
CA VAL A 190 13.34 16.63 3.18
C VAL A 190 13.73 15.30 3.84
N SER A 191 13.48 14.17 3.17
CA SER A 191 13.85 12.85 3.71
C SER A 191 15.37 12.71 3.88
N LEU A 192 16.16 13.16 2.91
CA LEU A 192 17.62 13.16 3.00
C LEU A 192 18.12 14.05 4.14
N VAL A 193 17.60 15.25 4.28
CA VAL A 193 17.95 16.16 5.38
C VAL A 193 17.62 15.54 6.72
N CYS A 194 16.42 14.97 6.88
CA CYS A 194 16.02 14.31 8.12
C CYS A 194 16.89 13.08 8.41
N LEU A 195 17.25 12.29 7.39
CA LEU A 195 18.14 11.15 7.54
C LEU A 195 19.51 11.56 8.06
N LEU A 196 20.06 12.67 7.56
CA LEU A 196 21.38 13.19 8.01
C LEU A 196 21.33 13.75 9.43
N ILE A 197 20.20 14.34 9.85
CA ILE A 197 20.06 14.96 11.18
C ILE A 197 19.71 13.94 12.25
N PHE A 198 18.73 13.06 11.99
CA PHE A 198 18.14 12.15 12.97
C PHE A 198 18.67 10.71 12.87
N GLY A 199 19.44 10.39 11.82
CA GLY A 199 19.95 9.03 11.59
C GLY A 199 18.88 8.07 11.06
N SER A 200 19.30 6.84 10.70
CA SER A 200 18.44 5.85 10.05
C SER A 200 17.28 5.33 10.91
N SER A 201 17.40 5.40 12.23
CA SER A 201 16.39 4.90 13.16
C SER A 201 15.19 5.84 13.33
N ASP A 202 15.44 7.15 13.33
CA ASP A 202 14.45 8.14 13.79
C ASP A 202 14.04 9.16 12.71
N PHE A 203 14.61 9.11 11.49
CA PHE A 203 14.35 10.10 10.44
C PHE A 203 12.93 10.05 9.88
N LEU A 204 12.23 8.95 10.00
CA LEU A 204 10.98 8.70 9.29
C LEU A 204 9.86 9.67 9.74
N ILE A 205 9.66 9.84 11.07
CA ILE A 205 8.65 10.76 11.62
C ILE A 205 8.95 12.22 11.25
N PRO A 206 10.16 12.73 11.52
CA PRO A 206 10.51 14.10 11.12
C PRO A 206 10.34 14.33 9.62
N SER A 207 10.69 13.34 8.78
CA SER A 207 10.52 13.44 7.32
C SER A 207 9.06 13.61 6.93
N MET A 208 8.16 12.77 7.46
CA MET A 208 6.74 12.85 7.13
C MET A 208 6.12 14.19 7.56
N VAL A 209 6.46 14.67 8.76
CA VAL A 209 6.01 15.98 9.24
C VAL A 209 6.59 17.10 8.38
N GLY A 210 7.88 17.04 8.10
CA GLY A 210 8.57 18.03 7.28
C GLY A 210 8.04 18.09 5.85
N ILE A 211 7.82 16.94 5.20
CA ILE A 211 7.25 16.85 3.85
C ILE A 211 5.84 17.45 3.84
N THR A 212 5.01 17.07 4.81
CA THR A 212 3.63 17.60 4.90
C THR A 212 3.63 19.11 5.09
N ALA A 213 4.46 19.63 5.99
CA ALA A 213 4.59 21.05 6.21
C ALA A 213 5.10 21.78 4.95
N ALA A 214 6.18 21.30 4.33
CA ALA A 214 6.76 21.90 3.13
C ALA A 214 5.76 21.91 1.96
N LEU A 215 5.07 20.82 1.69
CA LEU A 215 4.08 20.74 0.62
C LEU A 215 2.85 21.61 0.90
N THR A 216 2.43 21.73 2.16
CA THR A 216 1.32 22.61 2.55
C THR A 216 1.67 24.08 2.28
N VAL A 217 2.88 24.51 2.64
CA VAL A 217 3.36 25.86 2.38
C VAL A 217 3.50 26.11 0.88
N LEU A 218 4.04 25.15 0.14
CA LEU A 218 4.24 25.27 -1.31
C LEU A 218 2.96 25.15 -2.12
N ARG A 219 1.89 24.63 -1.55
CA ARG A 219 0.61 24.40 -2.25
C ARG A 219 0.08 25.66 -2.96
N GLY A 220 0.17 26.80 -2.30
CA GLY A 220 -0.25 28.07 -2.89
C GLY A 220 0.53 28.46 -4.14
N PHE A 221 1.82 28.15 -4.16
CA PHE A 221 2.68 28.41 -5.33
C PHE A 221 2.42 27.41 -6.46
N MET A 222 2.18 26.14 -6.11
CA MET A 222 1.91 25.08 -7.09
C MET A 222 0.58 25.27 -7.80
N GLN A 223 -0.49 25.64 -7.09
CA GLN A 223 -1.81 25.93 -7.69
C GLN A 223 -1.76 27.12 -8.66
N LYS A 224 -0.95 28.14 -8.35
CA LYS A 224 -0.76 29.28 -9.25
C LYS A 224 -0.05 28.88 -10.54
N LYS A 225 0.94 28.01 -10.45
CA LYS A 225 1.70 27.50 -11.60
C LYS A 225 0.86 26.60 -12.52
N GLU A 226 -0.03 25.81 -11.96
CA GLU A 226 -0.98 25.00 -12.74
C GLU A 226 -2.00 25.87 -13.48
N ALA A 227 -2.49 26.92 -12.86
CA ALA A 227 -3.41 27.88 -13.50
C ALA A 227 -2.73 28.62 -14.66
N ASP A 228 -1.47 29.00 -14.53
CA ASP A 228 -0.69 29.68 -15.57
C ASP A 228 -0.33 28.74 -16.76
N HIS A 229 -0.35 27.42 -16.57
CA HIS A 229 -0.11 26.43 -17.64
C HIS A 229 -1.39 25.92 -18.30
N ALA A 230 -2.56 26.27 -17.78
CA ALA A 230 -3.88 25.90 -18.33
C ALA A 230 -4.46 26.97 -19.28
N VAL A 231 -3.78 28.10 -19.47
CA VAL A 231 -4.04 29.17 -20.45
C VAL A 231 -3.08 29.03 -21.61
#